data_979658b52dc3b9c5637d39d9f8b25450
#
_entry.id   979658b52dc3b9c5637d39d9f8b25450
#
_cell.length_a   1.000
_cell.length_b   1.000
_cell.length_c   1.000
_cell.angle_alpha   90.00
_cell.angle_beta   90.00
_cell.angle_gamma   90.00
#
_symmetry.space_group_name_H-M   'P 1'
#
loop_
_entity.id
_entity.type
_entity.pdbx_description
1 polymer ?
#
loop_
_entity_poly.entity_id
_entity_poly.type
_entity_poly.pdbx_seq_one_letter_code
_entity_poly.pdbx_strand_id
1 'polypeptide(L)'
;IVIVLSSTMIILQPYISDYDDNKNWSQAKVIADQIDERIRIVGSSPQDTGSIQTFELVSTSISNLDSAEYWTISGDVSGTDIIDVTLSSFNSVDLTSINYTATYAIVNNGGNITNHELNFDNGTASINFENYMDKLLIVEIYDNNDNLIHKFVRLELSGIGIDTALSTGNYDIDLLNGARMEKLSDEAYKVTRYPSLRHYSMPDNSQQVSFVLVDVDMSSLSRTTSPFSLQMVSEGPLTLFDGDVRNIRMKMTNEIDDSMTDRYMSNWIEDYNLNLASGTLNSFEGFGPWKRVSGIDGIGIHPLEKSILTEIVLHRVVIK
;
A
#
# COMPACT_ATOMS: atom_id res chain seq x y z
N ILE A 1 -7.68 22.37 56.62
CA ILE A 1 -8.36 21.33 55.81
C ILE A 1 -8.25 21.66 54.31
N VAL A 2 -8.63 22.88 53.88
CA VAL A 2 -8.55 23.28 52.44
C VAL A 2 -7.13 23.21 51.91
N ILE A 3 -6.11 23.66 52.64
CA ILE A 3 -4.71 23.65 52.21
C ILE A 3 -4.19 22.21 52.05
N VAL A 4 -4.56 21.30 52.94
CA VAL A 4 -4.17 19.89 52.87
C VAL A 4 -4.82 19.21 51.68
N LEU A 5 -6.09 19.47 51.40
CA LEU A 5 -6.78 18.96 50.21
C LEU A 5 -6.16 19.49 48.91
N SER A 6 -5.82 20.79 48.86
CA SER A 6 -5.16 21.36 47.66
C SER A 6 -3.78 20.80 47.43
N SER A 7 -2.96 20.61 48.47
CA SER A 7 -1.64 20.01 48.31
C SER A 7 -1.69 18.52 47.94
N THR A 8 -2.67 17.77 48.47
CA THR A 8 -2.89 16.37 48.06
C THR A 8 -3.34 16.26 46.61
N MET A 9 -4.22 17.16 46.14
CA MET A 9 -4.63 17.20 44.72
C MET A 9 -3.46 17.51 43.81
N ILE A 10 -2.59 18.46 44.12
CA ILE A 10 -1.41 18.78 43.32
C ILE A 10 -0.47 17.58 43.19
N ILE A 11 -0.32 16.78 44.24
CA ILE A 11 0.53 15.58 44.23
C ILE A 11 -0.12 14.44 43.45
N LEU A 12 -1.45 14.31 43.50
CA LEU A 12 -2.17 13.21 42.83
C LEU A 12 -2.47 13.51 41.36
N GLN A 13 -2.55 14.78 40.97
CA GLN A 13 -2.92 15.18 39.61
C GLN A 13 -2.06 14.53 38.51
N PRO A 14 -0.71 14.45 38.62
CA PRO A 14 0.10 13.75 37.61
C PRO A 14 -0.27 12.28 37.46
N TYR A 15 -0.50 11.57 38.58
CA TYR A 15 -0.84 10.13 38.53
C TYR A 15 -2.22 9.89 37.94
N ILE A 16 -3.18 10.78 38.18
CA ILE A 16 -4.51 10.71 37.56
C ILE A 16 -4.38 10.97 36.07
N SER A 17 -3.61 11.98 35.64
CA SER A 17 -3.36 12.30 34.24
C SER A 17 -2.69 11.12 33.53
N ASP A 18 -1.63 10.55 34.09
CA ASP A 18 -0.93 9.41 33.53
C ASP A 18 -1.86 8.18 33.38
N TYR A 19 -2.75 7.97 34.37
CA TYR A 19 -3.72 6.88 34.30
C TYR A 19 -4.74 7.09 33.17
N ASP A 20 -5.29 8.29 33.05
CA ASP A 20 -6.26 8.64 32.01
C ASP A 20 -5.61 8.58 30.61
N ASP A 21 -4.38 9.06 30.46
CA ASP A 21 -3.62 9.00 29.21
C ASP A 21 -3.38 7.54 28.76
N ASN A 22 -2.93 6.70 29.68
CA ASN A 22 -2.72 5.27 29.37
C ASN A 22 -4.02 4.57 28.98
N LYS A 23 -5.13 4.91 29.65
CA LYS A 23 -6.45 4.38 29.33
C LYS A 23 -6.91 4.83 27.94
N ASN A 24 -6.81 6.12 27.64
CA ASN A 24 -7.23 6.68 26.36
C ASN A 24 -6.40 6.13 25.21
N TRP A 25 -5.08 6.03 25.39
CA TRP A 25 -4.20 5.42 24.39
C TRP A 25 -4.50 3.94 24.16
N SER A 26 -4.72 3.17 25.23
CA SER A 26 -5.12 1.77 25.11
C SER A 26 -6.45 1.61 24.39
N GLN A 27 -7.41 2.49 24.63
CA GLN A 27 -8.70 2.50 23.94
C GLN A 27 -8.53 2.83 22.45
N ALA A 28 -7.71 3.82 22.09
CA ALA A 28 -7.40 4.14 20.70
C ALA A 28 -6.80 2.95 19.95
N LYS A 29 -5.89 2.21 20.58
CA LYS A 29 -5.34 0.97 20.02
C LYS A 29 -6.39 -0.10 19.76
N VAL A 30 -7.31 -0.30 20.69
CA VAL A 30 -8.43 -1.25 20.52
C VAL A 30 -9.35 -0.84 19.39
N ILE A 31 -9.65 0.45 19.25
CA ILE A 31 -10.45 1.00 18.15
C ILE A 31 -9.72 0.77 16.82
N ALA A 32 -8.43 1.06 16.76
CA ALA A 32 -7.61 0.82 15.57
C ALA A 32 -7.62 -0.67 15.16
N ASP A 33 -7.46 -1.58 16.11
CA ASP A 33 -7.52 -3.02 15.86
C ASP A 33 -8.89 -3.45 15.29
N GLN A 34 -9.98 -2.93 15.85
CA GLN A 34 -11.33 -3.23 15.40
C GLN A 34 -11.61 -2.69 13.99
N ILE A 35 -11.20 -1.47 13.71
CA ILE A 35 -11.34 -0.84 12.38
C ILE A 35 -10.54 -1.64 11.35
N ASP A 36 -9.28 -1.93 11.64
CA ASP A 36 -8.41 -2.67 10.75
C ASP A 36 -8.92 -4.07 10.43
N GLU A 37 -9.36 -4.82 11.44
CA GLU A 37 -9.94 -6.14 11.21
C GLU A 37 -11.19 -6.07 10.32
N ARG A 38 -12.04 -5.06 10.52
CA ARG A 38 -13.22 -4.85 9.67
C ARG A 38 -12.86 -4.48 8.25
N ILE A 39 -11.89 -3.60 8.05
CA ILE A 39 -11.37 -3.26 6.71
C ILE A 39 -10.90 -4.53 5.98
N ARG A 40 -10.15 -5.41 6.64
CA ARG A 40 -9.66 -6.66 6.03
C ARG A 40 -10.80 -7.61 5.66
N ILE A 41 -11.78 -7.78 6.55
CA ILE A 41 -12.94 -8.66 6.31
C ILE A 41 -13.80 -8.12 5.17
N VAL A 42 -14.14 -6.83 5.23
CA VAL A 42 -14.99 -6.18 4.22
C VAL A 42 -14.26 -6.12 2.88
N GLY A 43 -12.99 -5.69 2.86
CA GLY A 43 -12.20 -5.57 1.63
C GLY A 43 -12.03 -6.89 0.87
N SER A 44 -11.93 -8.02 1.57
CA SER A 44 -11.86 -9.35 0.95
C SER A 44 -13.23 -9.92 0.55
N SER A 45 -14.32 -9.24 0.87
CA SER A 45 -15.67 -9.69 0.60
C SER A 45 -16.13 -9.30 -0.81
N PRO A 46 -17.16 -9.98 -1.37
CA PRO A 46 -17.77 -9.56 -2.63
C PRO A 46 -18.27 -8.12 -2.58
N GLN A 47 -18.38 -7.52 -3.77
CA GLN A 47 -18.91 -6.16 -3.93
C GLN A 47 -20.26 -5.98 -3.19
N ASP A 48 -20.47 -4.78 -2.65
CA ASP A 48 -21.66 -4.38 -1.88
C ASP A 48 -21.85 -5.11 -0.55
N THR A 49 -20.89 -5.93 -0.14
CA THR A 49 -20.87 -6.49 1.22
C THR A 49 -20.46 -5.40 2.21
N GLY A 50 -21.23 -5.24 3.28
CA GLY A 50 -20.99 -4.16 4.24
C GLY A 50 -20.99 -4.61 5.69
N SER A 51 -20.44 -3.76 6.55
CA SER A 51 -20.45 -3.87 8.01
C SER A 51 -20.66 -2.50 8.62
N ILE A 52 -21.46 -2.47 9.69
CA ILE A 52 -21.66 -1.24 10.50
C ILE A 52 -21.09 -1.50 11.88
N GLN A 53 -20.29 -0.56 12.37
CA GLN A 53 -19.78 -0.60 13.73
C GLN A 53 -19.85 0.77 14.37
N THR A 54 -20.33 0.78 15.63
CA THR A 54 -20.41 2.01 16.45
C THR A 54 -19.25 2.06 17.43
N PHE A 55 -18.64 3.22 17.54
CA PHE A 55 -17.52 3.49 18.42
C PHE A 55 -17.87 4.60 19.42
N GLU A 56 -17.44 4.43 20.66
CA GLU A 56 -17.41 5.49 21.65
C GLU A 56 -15.97 6.01 21.74
N LEU A 57 -15.75 7.19 21.18
CA LEU A 57 -14.43 7.82 21.18
C LEU A 57 -14.31 8.77 22.37
N VAL A 58 -13.32 8.54 23.22
CA VAL A 58 -12.97 9.45 24.31
C VAL A 58 -11.62 10.07 23.97
N SER A 59 -11.55 11.39 23.88
CA SER A 59 -10.34 12.13 23.49
C SER A 59 -9.71 11.68 22.17
N THR A 60 -10.47 10.97 21.33
CA THR A 60 -10.00 10.37 20.08
C THR A 60 -10.83 10.91 18.92
N SER A 61 -10.20 11.13 17.77
CA SER A 61 -10.88 11.52 16.53
C SER A 61 -10.38 10.64 15.38
N ILE A 62 -11.24 10.44 14.37
CA ILE A 62 -10.91 9.71 13.16
C ILE A 62 -10.90 10.67 11.99
N SER A 63 -9.92 10.54 11.12
CA SER A 63 -9.72 11.38 9.94
C SER A 63 -9.38 10.52 8.71
N ASN A 64 -9.64 11.06 7.52
CA ASN A 64 -9.21 10.50 6.26
C ASN A 64 -7.72 10.82 6.00
N LEU A 65 -6.98 9.84 5.57
CA LEU A 65 -5.64 9.97 5.01
C LEU A 65 -5.74 9.83 3.48
N ASP A 66 -6.17 10.90 2.81
CA ASP A 66 -6.42 10.86 1.37
C ASP A 66 -5.13 10.82 0.58
N SER A 67 -5.05 9.88 -0.38
CA SER A 67 -3.91 9.68 -1.28
C SER A 67 -2.55 9.68 -0.54
N ALA A 68 -2.52 9.00 0.61
CA ALA A 68 -1.36 9.02 1.51
C ALA A 68 -0.23 8.09 1.07
N GLU A 69 -0.48 7.18 0.13
CA GLU A 69 0.53 6.25 -0.38
C GLU A 69 0.35 6.03 -1.89
N TYR A 70 1.46 6.07 -2.63
CA TYR A 70 1.49 5.87 -4.08
C TYR A 70 2.28 4.61 -4.41
N TRP A 71 1.72 3.76 -5.26
CA TRP A 71 2.38 2.55 -5.75
C TRP A 71 2.48 2.55 -7.26
N THR A 72 3.62 2.09 -7.76
CA THR A 72 3.76 1.63 -9.14
C THR A 72 4.26 0.20 -9.13
N ILE A 73 3.59 -0.65 -9.89
CA ILE A 73 3.93 -2.07 -10.01
C ILE A 73 4.00 -2.41 -11.48
N SER A 74 5.08 -3.04 -11.90
CA SER A 74 5.27 -3.43 -13.30
C SER A 74 5.87 -4.82 -13.40
N GLY A 75 5.62 -5.50 -14.53
CA GLY A 75 6.20 -6.80 -14.80
C GLY A 75 5.92 -7.29 -16.22
N ASP A 76 6.81 -8.16 -16.72
CA ASP A 76 6.70 -8.80 -18.01
C ASP A 76 5.89 -10.09 -17.87
N VAL A 77 4.73 -10.14 -18.53
CA VAL A 77 3.77 -11.27 -18.44
C VAL A 77 4.10 -12.38 -19.42
N SER A 78 4.52 -12.04 -20.63
CA SER A 78 4.90 -13.03 -21.64
C SER A 78 5.98 -12.50 -22.60
N GLY A 79 6.40 -13.33 -23.55
CA GLY A 79 7.39 -12.94 -24.56
C GLY A 79 8.83 -12.89 -24.03
N THR A 80 9.73 -12.32 -24.80
CA THR A 80 11.16 -12.15 -24.49
C THR A 80 11.58 -10.69 -24.39
N ASP A 81 10.66 -9.76 -24.64
CA ASP A 81 10.95 -8.33 -24.51
C ASP A 81 11.09 -7.94 -23.04
N ILE A 82 11.90 -6.93 -22.81
CA ILE A 82 12.05 -6.29 -21.51
C ILE A 82 11.54 -4.86 -21.67
N ILE A 83 10.44 -4.57 -21.01
CA ILE A 83 9.78 -3.28 -21.11
C ILE A 83 9.87 -2.58 -19.77
N ASP A 84 10.27 -1.31 -19.79
CA ASP A 84 10.20 -0.40 -18.66
C ASP A 84 9.17 0.66 -18.96
N VAL A 85 8.28 0.89 -17.99
CA VAL A 85 7.26 1.95 -18.03
C VAL A 85 7.54 2.93 -16.93
N THR A 86 7.65 4.20 -17.28
CA THR A 86 7.89 5.30 -16.35
C THR A 86 6.85 6.39 -16.52
N LEU A 87 6.46 7.02 -15.41
CA LEU A 87 5.59 8.18 -15.44
C LEU A 87 6.40 9.41 -15.88
N SER A 88 6.07 9.99 -17.03
CA SER A 88 6.72 11.20 -17.54
C SER A 88 6.00 12.47 -17.12
N SER A 89 4.68 12.40 -16.90
CA SER A 89 3.87 13.49 -16.37
C SER A 89 2.55 12.95 -15.77
N PHE A 90 1.70 13.84 -15.26
CA PHE A 90 0.36 13.50 -14.76
C PHE A 90 -0.61 12.97 -15.82
N ASN A 91 -0.25 13.01 -17.08
CA ASN A 91 -1.09 12.56 -18.19
C ASN A 91 -0.29 11.80 -19.25
N SER A 92 0.90 11.33 -18.94
CA SER A 92 1.68 10.53 -19.89
C SER A 92 2.58 9.51 -19.20
N VAL A 93 2.83 8.41 -19.91
CA VAL A 93 3.82 7.41 -19.56
C VAL A 93 4.79 7.22 -20.74
N ASP A 94 6.06 7.03 -20.42
CA ASP A 94 7.09 6.66 -21.37
C ASP A 94 7.43 5.19 -21.23
N LEU A 95 7.59 4.54 -22.36
CA LEU A 95 7.98 3.14 -22.48
C LEU A 95 9.36 3.04 -23.10
N THR A 96 10.19 2.17 -22.54
CA THR A 96 11.42 1.73 -23.20
C THR A 96 11.33 0.22 -23.46
N SER A 97 11.71 -0.21 -24.64
CA SER A 97 11.70 -1.62 -25.06
C SER A 97 13.04 -2.00 -25.69
N ILE A 98 13.54 -3.19 -25.36
CA ILE A 98 14.81 -3.67 -25.88
C ILE A 98 14.62 -4.33 -27.25
N ASN A 99 13.55 -5.10 -27.43
CA ASN A 99 13.33 -5.91 -28.63
C ASN A 99 12.25 -5.35 -29.56
N TYR A 100 11.57 -4.27 -29.16
CA TYR A 100 10.53 -3.57 -29.95
C TYR A 100 9.38 -4.49 -30.40
N THR A 101 9.01 -5.47 -29.58
CA THR A 101 7.92 -6.39 -29.91
C THR A 101 6.55 -5.84 -29.61
N ALA A 102 6.47 -4.81 -28.77
CA ALA A 102 5.23 -4.14 -28.43
C ALA A 102 4.68 -3.33 -29.60
N THR A 103 3.37 -3.44 -29.87
CA THR A 103 2.70 -2.78 -30.99
C THR A 103 1.60 -1.83 -30.56
N TYR A 104 0.91 -2.13 -29.47
CA TYR A 104 -0.10 -1.25 -28.92
C TYR A 104 -0.23 -1.41 -27.40
N ALA A 105 -0.88 -0.44 -26.78
CA ALA A 105 -1.20 -0.47 -25.36
C ALA A 105 -2.67 -0.15 -25.12
N ILE A 106 -3.28 -0.86 -24.19
CA ILE A 106 -4.59 -0.55 -23.63
C ILE A 106 -4.38 0.15 -22.30
N VAL A 107 -4.93 1.34 -22.17
CA VAL A 107 -4.85 2.15 -20.97
C VAL A 107 -6.23 2.22 -20.32
N ASN A 108 -6.32 1.79 -19.08
CA ASN A 108 -7.48 1.99 -18.22
C ASN A 108 -7.13 3.04 -17.16
N ASN A 109 -7.70 4.22 -17.29
CA ASN A 109 -7.51 5.36 -16.41
C ASN A 109 -8.82 5.63 -15.67
N GLY A 110 -8.96 5.12 -14.43
CA GLY A 110 -10.16 5.28 -13.63
C GLY A 110 -11.45 4.75 -14.29
N GLY A 111 -11.34 3.67 -15.09
CA GLY A 111 -12.47 3.09 -15.83
C GLY A 111 -12.63 3.63 -17.26
N ASN A 112 -11.92 4.69 -17.64
CA ASN A 112 -11.85 5.14 -19.03
C ASN A 112 -10.80 4.33 -19.78
N ILE A 113 -11.24 3.52 -20.75
CA ILE A 113 -10.38 2.60 -21.51
C ILE A 113 -10.08 3.21 -22.88
N THR A 114 -8.79 3.34 -23.18
CA THR A 114 -8.30 3.87 -24.47
C THR A 114 -7.26 2.92 -25.07
N ASN A 115 -7.16 2.92 -26.40
CA ASN A 115 -6.17 2.11 -27.14
C ASN A 115 -5.17 3.05 -27.82
N HIS A 116 -3.88 2.75 -27.71
CA HIS A 116 -2.79 3.54 -28.22
C HIS A 116 -1.84 2.68 -29.05
N GLU A 117 -1.64 3.04 -30.32
CA GLU A 117 -0.58 2.44 -31.12
C GLU A 117 0.79 2.91 -30.62
N LEU A 118 1.73 1.97 -30.52
CA LEU A 118 3.08 2.23 -30.04
C LEU A 118 4.04 2.38 -31.23
N ASN A 119 4.62 3.56 -31.35
CA ASN A 119 5.66 3.84 -32.34
C ASN A 119 6.95 4.14 -31.59
N PHE A 120 7.87 3.18 -31.64
CA PHE A 120 9.16 3.32 -30.96
C PHE A 120 10.13 4.13 -31.83
N ASP A 121 10.66 5.21 -31.24
CA ASP A 121 11.81 5.94 -31.77
C ASP A 121 13.01 5.75 -30.84
N ASN A 122 14.10 5.21 -31.39
CA ASN A 122 15.31 4.88 -30.63
C ASN A 122 15.06 4.08 -29.33
N GLY A 123 14.08 3.17 -29.35
CA GLY A 123 13.74 2.33 -28.19
C GLY A 123 12.74 2.92 -27.22
N THR A 124 12.21 4.08 -27.49
CA THR A 124 11.24 4.77 -26.63
C THR A 124 9.93 5.03 -27.36
N ALA A 125 8.83 4.92 -26.65
CA ALA A 125 7.49 5.35 -27.09
C ALA A 125 6.79 6.05 -25.94
N SER A 126 5.90 6.99 -26.24
CA SER A 126 5.15 7.72 -25.23
C SER A 126 3.65 7.56 -25.46
N ILE A 127 2.90 7.36 -24.38
CA ILE A 127 1.45 7.32 -24.37
C ILE A 127 0.95 8.57 -23.63
N ASN A 128 0.13 9.38 -24.31
CA ASN A 128 -0.48 10.57 -23.71
C ASN A 128 -1.97 10.34 -23.48
N PHE A 129 -2.48 10.75 -22.33
CA PHE A 129 -3.89 10.68 -21.95
C PHE A 129 -4.54 12.07 -22.08
N GLU A 130 -5.81 12.11 -22.43
CA GLU A 130 -6.55 13.37 -22.53
C GLU A 130 -6.82 14.01 -21.14
N ASN A 131 -6.93 13.17 -20.10
CA ASN A 131 -7.20 13.58 -18.73
C ASN A 131 -6.02 13.25 -17.81
N TYR A 132 -5.96 13.91 -16.65
CA TYR A 132 -5.03 13.54 -15.59
C TYR A 132 -5.25 12.09 -15.15
N MET A 133 -4.17 11.45 -14.69
CA MET A 133 -4.26 10.10 -14.12
C MET A 133 -5.21 10.09 -12.93
N ASP A 134 -6.10 9.11 -12.93
CA ASP A 134 -6.96 8.82 -11.80
C ASP A 134 -6.18 8.06 -10.68
N LYS A 135 -6.82 7.83 -9.56
CA LYS A 135 -6.26 7.03 -8.44
C LYS A 135 -5.77 5.65 -8.89
N LEU A 136 -6.37 5.07 -9.92
CA LEU A 136 -5.93 3.80 -10.52
C LEU A 136 -5.71 3.96 -12.03
N LEU A 137 -4.47 3.70 -12.45
CA LEU A 137 -4.07 3.60 -13.85
C LEU A 137 -3.51 2.21 -14.11
N ILE A 138 -4.03 1.53 -15.13
CA ILE A 138 -3.53 0.25 -15.62
C ILE A 138 -3.13 0.42 -17.09
N VAL A 139 -1.89 0.05 -17.42
CA VAL A 139 -1.39 0.03 -18.79
C VAL A 139 -1.01 -1.41 -19.14
N GLU A 140 -1.69 -1.98 -20.12
CA GLU A 140 -1.45 -3.31 -20.65
C GLU A 140 -0.84 -3.19 -22.06
N ILE A 141 0.31 -3.79 -22.27
CA ILE A 141 1.10 -3.67 -23.50
C ILE A 141 1.07 -5.00 -24.25
N TYR A 142 0.75 -4.95 -25.52
CA TYR A 142 0.50 -6.11 -26.37
C TYR A 142 1.46 -6.16 -27.58
N ASP A 143 1.75 -7.39 -28.03
CA ASP A 143 2.47 -7.64 -29.27
C ASP A 143 1.51 -7.65 -30.50
N ASN A 144 2.04 -7.92 -31.67
CA ASN A 144 1.27 -7.99 -32.93
C ASN A 144 0.36 -9.22 -33.05
N ASN A 145 0.41 -10.16 -32.10
CA ASN A 145 -0.45 -11.35 -32.04
C ASN A 145 -1.48 -11.25 -30.91
N ASP A 146 -1.70 -10.04 -30.37
CA ASP A 146 -2.59 -9.76 -29.25
C ASP A 146 -2.19 -10.49 -27.94
N ASN A 147 -0.93 -10.86 -27.77
CA ASN A 147 -0.44 -11.38 -26.49
C ASN A 147 -0.09 -10.22 -25.57
N LEU A 148 -0.59 -10.27 -24.33
CA LEU A 148 -0.16 -9.36 -23.27
C LEU A 148 1.29 -9.66 -22.91
N ILE A 149 2.20 -8.71 -23.16
CA ILE A 149 3.64 -8.88 -22.93
C ILE A 149 4.12 -8.16 -21.66
N HIS A 150 3.51 -7.03 -21.31
CA HIS A 150 3.87 -6.27 -20.12
C HIS A 150 2.64 -5.61 -19.49
N LYS A 151 2.65 -5.47 -18.17
CA LYS A 151 1.63 -4.76 -17.43
C LYS A 151 2.26 -3.78 -16.45
N PHE A 152 1.72 -2.58 -16.42
CA PHE A 152 2.07 -1.53 -15.48
C PHE A 152 0.81 -1.06 -14.75
N VAL A 153 0.91 -0.90 -13.45
CA VAL A 153 -0.15 -0.40 -12.59
C VAL A 153 0.39 0.74 -11.74
N ARG A 154 -0.30 1.86 -11.72
CA ARG A 154 -0.13 2.94 -10.77
C ARG A 154 -1.40 3.09 -9.95
N LEU A 155 -1.26 3.24 -8.65
CA LEU A 155 -2.41 3.45 -7.76
C LEU A 155 -2.05 4.39 -6.62
N GLU A 156 -3.07 5.11 -6.16
CA GLU A 156 -3.05 5.94 -4.97
C GLU A 156 -3.92 5.27 -3.91
N LEU A 157 -3.38 5.12 -2.71
CA LEU A 157 -4.07 4.49 -1.59
C LEU A 157 -4.35 5.51 -0.51
N SER A 158 -5.57 5.47 -0.03
CA SER A 158 -6.04 6.25 1.11
C SER A 158 -6.17 5.35 2.34
N GLY A 159 -6.20 5.96 3.51
CA GLY A 159 -6.27 5.25 4.77
C GLY A 159 -7.03 6.02 5.86
N ILE A 160 -6.85 5.60 7.09
CA ILE A 160 -7.50 6.17 8.27
C ILE A 160 -6.46 6.62 9.28
N GLY A 161 -6.54 7.88 9.71
CA GLY A 161 -5.83 8.41 10.87
C GLY A 161 -6.71 8.41 12.11
N ILE A 162 -6.14 8.01 13.24
CA ILE A 162 -6.77 7.98 14.55
C ILE A 162 -5.93 8.82 15.49
N ASP A 163 -6.38 10.02 15.79
CA ASP A 163 -5.68 10.99 16.63
C ASP A 163 -6.22 10.92 18.06
N THR A 164 -5.34 10.85 19.05
CA THR A 164 -5.70 10.82 20.46
C THR A 164 -4.98 11.94 21.20
N ALA A 165 -5.77 12.84 21.79
CA ALA A 165 -5.24 13.93 22.62
C ALA A 165 -4.99 13.42 24.06
N LEU A 166 -3.73 13.46 24.48
CA LEU A 166 -3.28 13.13 25.83
C LEU A 166 -2.66 14.36 26.50
N SER A 167 -2.41 14.29 27.79
CA SER A 167 -1.81 15.38 28.53
C SER A 167 -0.38 15.72 28.08
N THR A 168 0.30 14.74 27.51
CA THR A 168 1.68 14.82 27.02
C THR A 168 1.79 15.20 25.56
N GLY A 169 0.67 15.30 24.82
CA GLY A 169 0.62 15.67 23.42
C GLY A 169 -0.36 14.83 22.59
N ASN A 170 -0.31 14.97 21.27
CA ASN A 170 -1.13 14.18 20.38
C ASN A 170 -0.38 12.89 20.00
N TYR A 171 -1.14 11.81 19.95
CA TYR A 171 -0.67 10.48 19.60
C TYR A 171 -1.50 9.97 18.43
N ASP A 172 -0.84 9.47 17.40
CA ASP A 172 -1.48 9.10 16.15
C ASP A 172 -1.31 7.62 15.87
N ILE A 173 -2.36 6.99 15.33
CA ILE A 173 -2.33 5.65 14.75
C ILE A 173 -2.84 5.76 13.33
N ASP A 174 -2.00 5.44 12.35
CA ASP A 174 -2.37 5.45 10.95
C ASP A 174 -2.50 4.02 10.42
N LEU A 175 -3.65 3.75 9.80
CA LEU A 175 -3.98 2.51 9.12
C LEU A 175 -3.98 2.78 7.62
N LEU A 176 -2.95 2.32 6.92
CA LEU A 176 -2.74 2.59 5.50
C LEU A 176 -2.22 1.33 4.80
N ASN A 177 -2.88 0.92 3.73
CA ASN A 177 -2.49 -0.26 2.93
C ASN A 177 -2.26 -1.54 3.78
N GLY A 178 -3.10 -1.75 4.79
CA GLY A 178 -2.93 -2.87 5.73
C GLY A 178 -1.74 -2.74 6.69
N ALA A 179 -0.94 -1.68 6.59
CA ALA A 179 0.06 -1.32 7.59
C ALA A 179 -0.58 -0.60 8.78
N ARG A 180 0.14 -0.63 9.90
CA ARG A 180 -0.16 0.20 11.07
C ARG A 180 1.09 0.94 11.49
N MET A 181 0.96 2.24 11.59
CA MET A 181 1.99 3.16 12.04
C MET A 181 1.52 3.85 13.31
N GLU A 182 2.40 4.02 14.28
CA GLU A 182 2.10 4.71 15.55
C GLU A 182 3.12 5.82 15.76
N LYS A 183 2.63 6.98 16.17
CA LYS A 183 3.46 8.13 16.52
C LYS A 183 3.11 8.63 17.90
N LEU A 184 4.11 8.80 18.74
CA LEU A 184 3.98 9.29 20.10
C LEU A 184 4.49 10.74 20.14
N SER A 185 3.57 11.70 20.31
CA SER A 185 3.91 13.12 20.43
C SER A 185 5.00 13.58 19.43
N ASP A 186 6.18 13.94 19.92
CA ASP A 186 7.28 14.47 19.13
C ASP A 186 8.23 13.37 18.57
N GLU A 187 7.85 12.10 18.67
CA GLU A 187 8.65 10.99 18.15
C GLU A 187 8.40 10.77 16.65
N ALA A 188 9.33 10.05 16.00
CA ALA A 188 9.14 9.57 14.64
C ALA A 188 8.11 8.43 14.61
N TYR A 189 7.44 8.25 13.47
CA TYR A 189 6.54 7.12 13.26
C TYR A 189 7.25 5.79 13.48
N LYS A 190 6.56 4.87 14.14
CA LYS A 190 6.96 3.48 14.31
C LYS A 190 6.01 2.57 13.55
N VAL A 191 6.53 1.76 12.64
CA VAL A 191 5.74 0.72 11.99
C VAL A 191 5.56 -0.44 12.96
N THR A 192 4.31 -0.72 13.33
CA THR A 192 3.97 -1.83 14.22
C THR A 192 3.44 -3.03 13.44
N ARG A 193 3.00 -2.82 12.21
CA ARG A 193 2.65 -3.86 11.24
C ARG A 193 2.91 -3.36 9.82
N TYR A 194 3.49 -4.23 8.98
CA TYR A 194 3.77 -3.96 7.57
C TYR A 194 2.64 -4.41 6.66
N PRO A 195 2.50 -3.85 5.44
CA PRO A 195 1.57 -4.34 4.42
C PRO A 195 1.79 -5.81 4.09
N SER A 196 0.73 -6.50 3.64
CA SER A 196 0.77 -7.96 3.42
C SER A 196 1.38 -8.32 2.07
N LEU A 197 2.70 -8.20 1.94
CA LEU A 197 3.46 -8.81 0.84
C LEU A 197 4.01 -10.17 1.31
N ARG A 198 3.77 -11.23 0.56
CA ARG A 198 4.22 -12.59 0.88
C ARG A 198 4.95 -13.20 -0.30
N HIS A 199 6.06 -13.84 -0.03
CA HIS A 199 6.83 -14.59 -1.00
C HIS A 199 7.01 -16.02 -0.50
N TYR A 200 6.61 -16.99 -1.29
CA TYR A 200 6.67 -18.40 -0.96
C TYR A 200 7.62 -19.13 -1.90
N SER A 201 8.39 -20.07 -1.36
CA SER A 201 9.04 -21.12 -2.13
C SER A 201 8.18 -22.38 -2.09
N MET A 202 7.78 -22.86 -3.24
CA MET A 202 6.98 -24.07 -3.37
C MET A 202 7.87 -25.31 -3.33
N PRO A 203 7.33 -26.51 -3.02
CA PRO A 203 8.12 -27.77 -2.95
C PRO A 203 8.80 -28.16 -4.26
N ASP A 204 8.31 -27.70 -5.39
CA ASP A 204 8.90 -27.93 -6.73
C ASP A 204 9.96 -26.89 -7.11
N ASN A 205 10.39 -26.05 -6.17
CA ASN A 205 11.27 -24.90 -6.33
C ASN A 205 10.70 -23.77 -7.19
N SER A 206 9.42 -23.79 -7.54
CA SER A 206 8.74 -22.61 -8.06
C SER A 206 8.55 -21.57 -6.95
N GLN A 207 8.37 -20.32 -7.34
CA GLN A 207 8.20 -19.21 -6.41
C GLN A 207 6.85 -18.54 -6.66
N GLN A 208 6.21 -18.11 -5.58
CA GLN A 208 4.96 -17.39 -5.63
C GLN A 208 5.06 -16.09 -4.82
N VAL A 209 4.60 -15.00 -5.40
CA VAL A 209 4.43 -13.71 -4.74
C VAL A 209 2.93 -13.42 -4.64
N SER A 210 2.47 -13.09 -3.43
CA SER A 210 1.11 -12.63 -3.19
C SER A 210 1.17 -11.30 -2.45
N PHE A 211 0.51 -10.29 -2.99
CA PHE A 211 0.44 -8.96 -2.40
C PHE A 211 -0.99 -8.46 -2.39
N VAL A 212 -1.49 -8.11 -1.21
CA VAL A 212 -2.79 -7.49 -1.03
C VAL A 212 -2.59 -6.02 -0.72
N LEU A 213 -3.06 -5.18 -1.62
CA LEU A 213 -3.15 -3.74 -1.46
C LEU A 213 -4.52 -3.38 -0.91
N VAL A 214 -4.58 -2.38 -0.04
CA VAL A 214 -5.83 -1.97 0.61
C VAL A 214 -6.01 -0.46 0.46
N ASP A 215 -7.08 -0.06 -0.21
CA ASP A 215 -7.51 1.33 -0.35
C ASP A 215 -8.78 1.56 0.50
N VAL A 216 -8.76 2.58 1.34
CA VAL A 216 -9.89 2.93 2.21
C VAL A 216 -10.35 4.35 1.88
N ASP A 217 -11.43 4.46 1.11
CA ASP A 217 -12.01 5.74 0.78
C ASP A 217 -13.00 6.20 1.87
N MET A 218 -12.61 7.25 2.57
CA MET A 218 -13.43 7.93 3.58
C MET A 218 -13.73 9.39 3.18
N SER A 219 -13.71 9.69 1.90
CA SER A 219 -13.84 11.06 1.36
C SER A 219 -15.16 11.75 1.72
N SER A 220 -16.21 11.00 2.06
CA SER A 220 -17.49 11.55 2.49
C SER A 220 -17.51 12.00 3.97
N LEU A 221 -16.52 11.60 4.76
CA LEU A 221 -16.42 11.95 6.17
C LEU A 221 -15.24 12.91 6.39
N SER A 222 -15.54 14.09 6.91
CA SER A 222 -14.54 14.95 7.52
C SER A 222 -14.18 14.40 8.91
N ARG A 223 -13.10 14.93 9.51
CA ARG A 223 -12.69 14.60 10.88
C ARG A 223 -13.90 14.52 11.81
N THR A 224 -14.08 13.40 12.48
CA THR A 224 -15.24 13.16 13.35
C THR A 224 -14.80 12.83 14.77
N THR A 225 -15.60 13.30 15.73
CA THR A 225 -15.47 13.01 17.16
C THR A 225 -16.76 12.36 17.66
N SER A 226 -16.63 11.51 18.64
CA SER A 226 -17.59 10.56 19.17
C SER A 226 -18.93 11.08 19.73
N PRO A 227 -19.91 10.22 19.88
CA PRO A 227 -19.97 8.82 19.38
C PRO A 227 -20.39 8.77 17.92
N PHE A 228 -19.91 7.78 17.17
CA PHE A 228 -20.28 7.66 15.77
C PHE A 228 -20.29 6.21 15.27
N SER A 229 -20.94 5.98 14.14
CA SER A 229 -21.00 4.70 13.47
C SER A 229 -20.30 4.78 12.14
N LEU A 230 -19.38 3.85 11.86
CA LEU A 230 -18.78 3.64 10.55
C LEU A 230 -19.53 2.56 9.81
N GLN A 231 -20.02 2.89 8.62
CA GLN A 231 -20.51 1.91 7.66
C GLN A 231 -19.43 1.67 6.64
N MET A 232 -18.88 0.46 6.60
CA MET A 232 -17.88 0.02 5.65
C MET A 232 -18.52 -0.82 4.58
N VAL A 233 -18.24 -0.55 3.31
CA VAL A 233 -18.79 -1.27 2.16
C VAL A 233 -17.66 -1.68 1.22
N SER A 234 -17.63 -2.93 0.77
CA SER A 234 -16.66 -3.43 -0.20
C SER A 234 -17.05 -3.01 -1.62
N GLU A 235 -16.08 -2.55 -2.40
CA GLU A 235 -16.22 -2.42 -3.86
C GLU A 235 -15.87 -3.73 -4.61
N GLY A 236 -15.52 -4.77 -3.87
CA GLY A 236 -15.03 -6.04 -4.38
C GLY A 236 -13.53 -6.03 -4.64
N PRO A 237 -12.87 -7.20 -4.56
CA PRO A 237 -11.46 -7.33 -4.89
C PRO A 237 -11.22 -7.14 -6.38
N LEU A 238 -10.20 -6.36 -6.74
CA LEU A 238 -9.72 -6.16 -8.10
C LEU A 238 -8.37 -6.83 -8.29
N THR A 239 -8.29 -7.82 -9.17
CA THR A 239 -7.04 -8.48 -9.50
C THR A 239 -6.20 -7.59 -10.42
N LEU A 240 -5.02 -7.20 -9.96
CA LEU A 240 -4.08 -6.38 -10.71
C LEU A 240 -3.10 -7.26 -11.50
N PHE A 241 -2.57 -8.31 -10.88
CA PHE A 241 -1.73 -9.33 -11.52
C PHE A 241 -2.20 -10.71 -11.10
N ASP A 242 -2.24 -11.65 -12.05
CA ASP A 242 -2.53 -13.06 -11.82
C ASP A 242 -1.82 -13.89 -12.89
N GLY A 243 -0.89 -14.74 -12.46
CA GLY A 243 -0.12 -15.62 -13.32
C GLY A 243 1.39 -15.43 -13.26
N ASP A 244 2.07 -16.00 -14.24
CA ASP A 244 3.53 -15.93 -14.32
C ASP A 244 4.01 -14.55 -14.76
N VAL A 245 4.83 -13.92 -13.93
CA VAL A 245 5.40 -12.59 -14.17
C VAL A 245 6.91 -12.63 -14.01
N ARG A 246 7.63 -12.00 -14.93
CA ARG A 246 9.09 -11.79 -14.86
C ARG A 246 9.36 -10.32 -14.58
N ASN A 247 10.57 -10.03 -14.11
CA ASN A 247 11.05 -8.67 -13.92
C ASN A 247 10.07 -7.79 -13.13
N ILE A 248 9.47 -8.38 -12.09
CA ILE A 248 8.53 -7.62 -11.26
C ILE A 248 9.26 -6.50 -10.53
N ARG A 249 8.71 -5.33 -10.59
CA ARG A 249 9.22 -4.13 -9.92
C ARG A 249 8.09 -3.43 -9.20
N MET A 250 8.36 -3.01 -7.96
CA MET A 250 7.42 -2.28 -7.13
C MET A 250 8.11 -1.04 -6.59
N LYS A 251 7.50 0.11 -6.78
CA LYS A 251 7.92 1.37 -6.21
C LYS A 251 6.80 1.94 -5.34
N MET A 252 7.18 2.52 -4.22
CA MET A 252 6.24 3.15 -3.30
C MET A 252 6.76 4.52 -2.87
N THR A 253 5.85 5.46 -2.66
CA THR A 253 6.08 6.72 -1.97
C THR A 253 5.00 6.88 -0.89
N ASN A 254 5.40 7.28 0.32
CA ASN A 254 4.49 7.52 1.43
C ASN A 254 4.53 9.01 1.78
N GLU A 255 3.36 9.66 1.79
CA GLU A 255 3.24 11.11 2.04
C GLU A 255 3.12 11.45 3.54
N ILE A 256 2.94 10.44 4.41
CA ILE A 256 2.85 10.67 5.86
C ILE A 256 4.24 10.86 6.45
N ASP A 257 5.19 10.03 6.04
CA ASP A 257 6.59 10.08 6.48
C ASP A 257 7.52 9.49 5.40
N ASP A 258 8.39 10.31 4.85
CA ASP A 258 9.35 9.94 3.79
C ASP A 258 10.20 8.72 4.15
N SER A 259 10.47 8.50 5.46
CA SER A 259 11.25 7.36 5.92
C SER A 259 10.51 6.02 5.81
N MET A 260 9.19 6.02 5.59
CA MET A 260 8.38 4.79 5.53
C MET A 260 8.71 3.95 4.32
N THR A 261 8.95 4.58 3.16
CA THR A 261 9.39 3.88 1.95
C THR A 261 10.62 3.03 2.22
N ASP A 262 11.65 3.60 2.82
CA ASP A 262 12.89 2.90 3.16
C ASP A 262 12.66 1.78 4.17
N ARG A 263 11.82 2.00 5.17
CA ARG A 263 11.53 1.01 6.21
C ARG A 263 10.79 -0.19 5.64
N TYR A 264 9.78 0.02 4.80
CA TYR A 264 9.03 -1.07 4.17
C TYR A 264 9.94 -1.88 3.25
N MET A 265 10.69 -1.22 2.37
CA MET A 265 11.58 -1.89 1.44
C MET A 265 12.68 -2.68 2.15
N SER A 266 13.28 -2.11 3.20
CA SER A 266 14.30 -2.79 3.99
C SER A 266 13.74 -4.00 4.73
N ASN A 267 12.58 -3.88 5.37
CA ASN A 267 11.93 -4.99 6.06
C ASN A 267 11.63 -6.15 5.10
N TRP A 268 11.03 -5.87 3.93
CA TRP A 268 10.73 -6.92 2.97
C TRP A 268 11.97 -7.59 2.41
N ILE A 269 13.03 -6.84 2.11
CA ILE A 269 14.29 -7.42 1.66
C ILE A 269 14.91 -8.30 2.74
N GLU A 270 14.93 -7.86 4.00
CA GLU A 270 15.48 -8.60 5.11
C GLU A 270 14.67 -9.86 5.44
N ASP A 271 13.36 -9.71 5.65
CA ASP A 271 12.50 -10.82 6.06
C ASP A 271 12.38 -11.90 4.99
N TYR A 272 12.18 -11.53 3.73
CA TYR A 272 12.00 -12.51 2.67
C TYR A 272 13.30 -13.14 2.23
N ASN A 273 14.39 -12.40 2.19
CA ASN A 273 15.68 -12.95 1.85
C ASN A 273 16.20 -13.90 2.94
N LEU A 274 15.98 -13.60 4.21
CA LEU A 274 16.33 -14.49 5.32
C LEU A 274 15.49 -15.77 5.32
N ASN A 275 14.19 -15.67 5.09
CA ASN A 275 13.31 -16.84 5.03
C ASN A 275 13.60 -17.73 3.82
N LEU A 276 14.02 -17.16 2.68
CA LEU A 276 14.45 -17.91 1.51
C LEU A 276 15.85 -18.49 1.65
N ALA A 277 16.77 -17.85 2.37
CA ALA A 277 18.10 -18.35 2.63
C ALA A 277 18.11 -19.61 3.51
N SER A 278 17.11 -19.80 4.40
CA SER A 278 16.93 -21.01 5.17
C SER A 278 16.48 -22.22 4.35
N GLY A 279 16.04 -22.01 3.09
CA GLY A 279 15.54 -23.01 2.16
C GLY A 279 16.40 -23.15 0.89
N THR A 280 17.71 -23.47 1.00
CA THR A 280 18.60 -23.96 -0.09
C THR A 280 18.67 -23.12 -1.39
N LEU A 281 18.21 -21.90 -1.43
CA LEU A 281 18.44 -21.03 -2.58
C LEU A 281 19.80 -20.38 -2.47
N ASN A 282 20.71 -20.74 -3.39
CA ASN A 282 22.04 -20.16 -3.48
C ASN A 282 21.95 -18.63 -3.48
N SER A 283 22.57 -18.05 -2.48
CA SER A 283 22.69 -16.62 -2.27
C SER A 283 23.27 -15.93 -3.48
N PHE A 284 22.47 -15.11 -4.16
CA PHE A 284 23.01 -14.01 -4.93
C PHE A 284 23.70 -13.02 -3.99
N GLU A 285 24.69 -12.30 -4.49
CA GLU A 285 25.33 -11.23 -3.73
C GLU A 285 24.26 -10.32 -3.09
N GLY A 286 24.08 -10.43 -1.78
CA GLY A 286 23.10 -9.68 -1.03
C GLY A 286 21.80 -10.41 -0.70
N PHE A 287 21.86 -11.69 -0.34
CA PHE A 287 20.78 -12.38 0.38
C PHE A 287 19.39 -12.38 -0.29
N GLY A 288 19.19 -13.23 -1.30
CA GLY A 288 17.86 -13.53 -1.84
C GLY A 288 17.48 -12.79 -3.13
N PRO A 289 16.27 -13.05 -3.68
CA PRO A 289 15.87 -12.57 -4.99
C PRO A 289 15.45 -11.08 -5.00
N TRP A 290 15.03 -10.55 -3.86
CA TRP A 290 14.62 -9.16 -3.76
C TRP A 290 15.81 -8.23 -3.67
N LYS A 291 15.85 -7.23 -4.54
CA LYS A 291 16.88 -6.19 -4.55
C LYS A 291 16.27 -4.82 -4.71
N ARG A 292 16.93 -3.79 -4.17
CA ARG A 292 16.59 -2.42 -4.49
C ARG A 292 16.81 -2.15 -5.97
N VAL A 293 15.86 -1.49 -6.60
CA VAL A 293 15.97 -1.08 -8.00
C VAL A 293 16.79 0.21 -8.03
N SER A 294 17.90 0.21 -8.76
CA SER A 294 18.80 1.36 -8.85
C SER A 294 18.08 2.61 -9.36
N GLY A 295 18.22 3.71 -8.62
CA GLY A 295 17.62 5.00 -8.96
C GLY A 295 16.12 5.12 -8.71
N ILE A 296 15.49 4.14 -8.06
CA ILE A 296 14.06 4.11 -7.75
C ILE A 296 13.86 3.74 -6.29
N ASP A 297 12.90 4.39 -5.62
CA ASP A 297 12.46 4.05 -4.26
C ASP A 297 11.58 2.79 -4.30
N GLY A 298 12.17 1.66 -4.64
CA GLY A 298 11.46 0.42 -4.87
C GLY A 298 12.32 -0.83 -4.77
N ILE A 299 11.67 -1.96 -4.91
CA ILE A 299 12.27 -3.28 -4.91
C ILE A 299 11.88 -4.04 -6.19
N GLY A 300 12.73 -4.94 -6.61
CA GLY A 300 12.45 -5.84 -7.73
C GLY A 300 12.99 -7.23 -7.48
N ILE A 301 12.53 -8.20 -8.27
CA ILE A 301 12.99 -9.59 -8.22
C ILE A 301 13.94 -9.86 -9.37
N HIS A 302 15.09 -10.43 -9.04
CA HIS A 302 16.08 -10.91 -9.98
C HIS A 302 16.36 -12.41 -9.76
N PRO A 303 16.79 -13.16 -10.78
CA PRO A 303 17.13 -12.75 -12.15
C PRO A 303 15.90 -12.53 -13.04
N LEU A 304 16.05 -11.70 -14.06
CA LEU A 304 15.02 -11.34 -15.05
C LEU A 304 14.48 -12.53 -15.85
N GLU A 305 15.22 -13.64 -15.88
CA GLU A 305 14.93 -14.79 -16.74
C GLU A 305 13.90 -15.76 -16.16
N LYS A 306 13.62 -15.70 -14.86
CA LYS A 306 12.66 -16.61 -14.22
C LYS A 306 11.32 -15.93 -14.01
N SER A 307 10.26 -16.61 -14.43
CA SER A 307 8.90 -16.24 -14.07
C SER A 307 8.59 -16.64 -12.63
N ILE A 308 7.76 -15.85 -11.99
CA ILE A 308 7.28 -16.07 -10.63
C ILE A 308 5.76 -15.98 -10.68
N LEU A 309 5.09 -16.98 -10.13
CA LEU A 309 3.64 -16.93 -9.98
C LEU A 309 3.28 -15.74 -9.09
N THR A 310 2.62 -14.77 -9.66
CA THR A 310 2.33 -13.49 -9.02
C THR A 310 0.84 -13.27 -8.92
N GLU A 311 0.37 -13.01 -7.71
CA GLU A 311 -1.00 -12.62 -7.42
C GLU A 311 -0.98 -11.28 -6.68
N ILE A 312 -1.48 -10.23 -7.32
CA ILE A 312 -1.62 -8.90 -6.69
C ILE A 312 -3.07 -8.47 -6.79
N VAL A 313 -3.67 -8.22 -5.63
CA VAL A 313 -5.09 -7.88 -5.52
C VAL A 313 -5.24 -6.55 -4.79
N LEU A 314 -6.09 -5.69 -5.30
CA LEU A 314 -6.51 -4.46 -4.63
C LEU A 314 -7.87 -4.68 -3.97
N HIS A 315 -7.93 -4.48 -2.66
CA HIS A 315 -9.14 -4.43 -1.87
C HIS A 315 -9.54 -2.98 -1.66
N ARG A 316 -10.77 -2.63 -2.04
CA ARG A 316 -11.32 -1.29 -1.85
C ARG A 316 -12.46 -1.30 -0.85
N VAL A 317 -12.40 -0.41 0.12
CA VAL A 317 -13.41 -0.23 1.15
C VAL A 317 -13.84 1.22 1.18
N VAL A 318 -15.12 1.46 0.98
CA VAL A 318 -15.72 2.79 1.12
C VAL A 318 -16.34 2.92 2.50
N ILE A 319 -16.02 4.00 3.20
CA ILE A 319 -16.56 4.33 4.52
C ILE A 319 -17.56 5.49 4.37
N LYS A 320 -18.78 5.26 4.90
CA LYS A 320 -19.92 6.19 4.86
C LYS A 320 -20.41 6.54 6.24
#